data_f15f722817c8db7498992378f16e1987
#
_entry.id   f15f722817c8db7498992378f16e1987
#
_cell.length_a   1.000
_cell.length_b   1.000
_cell.length_c   1.000
_cell.angle_alpha   90.00
_cell.angle_beta   90.00
_cell.angle_gamma   90.00
#
_symmetry.space_group_name_H-M   'P 1'
#
loop_
_entity.id
_entity.type
_entity.pdbx_description
1 polymer ?
#
loop_
_entity_poly.entity_id
_entity_poly.type
_entity_poly.pdbx_seq_one_letter_code
_entity_poly.pdbx_strand_id
1 'polypeptide(L)'
;MVEARVRGYFGIGVEGVSKSANAGALLRTAHAFGASFCFTIGRGWDSRASRLADTADTPAHVPMWGFDDVESLRLPKGCVLVGVERLDHAVELPSFRHPLSAAYVLGPERSGLSPALQARCRHVIQIPTRFSLNLAVAGAIVLYDRLLQHGRFAERPVGSMGPVEALSASEGHGNPKFRRTIPDWLAREAADGRAAEGDDPRSGEVAPSTSSPLPLRKGPGEG
;
A
#
# COMPACT_ATOMS: atom_id res chain seq x y z
N MET A 1 19.67 -9.74 -15.74
CA MET A 1 18.34 -9.17 -15.40
C MET A 1 17.72 -8.64 -16.67
N VAL A 2 16.59 -9.18 -17.10
CA VAL A 2 15.82 -8.56 -18.17
C VAL A 2 15.06 -7.43 -17.52
N GLU A 3 15.58 -6.22 -17.58
CA GLU A 3 14.81 -5.02 -17.30
C GLU A 3 13.61 -5.05 -18.25
N ALA A 4 12.44 -5.34 -17.73
CA ALA A 4 11.20 -5.18 -18.49
C ALA A 4 11.06 -3.68 -18.77
N ARG A 5 11.59 -3.22 -19.92
CA ARG A 5 11.47 -1.81 -20.36
C ARG A 5 10.00 -1.54 -20.62
N VAL A 6 9.32 -1.08 -19.60
CA VAL A 6 7.97 -0.53 -19.71
C VAL A 6 8.06 0.73 -20.58
N ARG A 7 7.25 0.79 -21.64
CA ARG A 7 7.17 2.00 -22.47
C ARG A 7 6.50 3.13 -21.70
N GLY A 8 7.03 4.34 -21.85
CA GLY A 8 6.52 5.54 -21.18
C GLY A 8 7.06 5.70 -19.75
N TYR A 9 6.45 6.60 -19.01
CA TYR A 9 6.78 6.87 -17.61
C TYR A 9 5.51 6.97 -16.78
N PHE A 10 5.64 6.83 -15.47
CA PHE A 10 4.52 7.05 -14.57
C PHE A 10 4.98 7.62 -13.23
N GLY A 11 4.05 8.33 -12.61
CA GLY A 11 4.14 8.73 -11.23
C GLY A 11 2.99 8.16 -10.42
N ILE A 12 3.12 8.20 -9.10
CA ILE A 12 2.05 7.86 -8.17
C ILE A 12 2.05 8.83 -7.01
N GLY A 13 0.87 9.20 -6.54
CA GLY A 13 0.73 10.13 -5.44
C GLY A 13 -0.53 9.91 -4.63
N VAL A 14 -0.68 10.75 -3.62
CA VAL A 14 -1.83 10.74 -2.71
C VAL A 14 -2.36 12.13 -2.48
N GLU A 15 -3.68 12.24 -2.33
CA GLU A 15 -4.35 13.42 -1.82
C GLU A 15 -4.58 13.24 -0.32
N GLY A 16 -3.79 13.94 0.49
CA GLY A 16 -3.85 13.79 1.94
C GLY A 16 -3.42 12.40 2.42
N VAL A 17 -2.78 12.33 3.55
CA VAL A 17 -2.34 11.07 4.16
C VAL A 17 -2.98 10.93 5.52
N SER A 18 -3.89 9.97 5.68
CA SER A 18 -4.49 9.69 6.98
C SER A 18 -3.59 8.82 7.86
N LYS A 19 -2.84 7.91 7.25
CA LYS A 19 -1.89 7.00 7.93
C LYS A 19 -0.54 7.05 7.25
N SER A 20 0.43 7.67 7.90
CA SER A 20 1.78 7.86 7.38
C SER A 20 2.49 6.55 7.00
N ALA A 21 2.21 5.45 7.70
CA ALA A 21 2.76 4.14 7.37
C ALA A 21 2.31 3.63 6.00
N ASN A 22 1.05 3.91 5.60
CA ASN A 22 0.55 3.53 4.28
C ASN A 22 1.21 4.34 3.16
N ALA A 23 1.52 5.60 3.45
CA ALA A 23 2.29 6.43 2.53
C ALA A 23 3.70 5.87 2.29
N GLY A 24 4.42 5.52 3.35
CA GLY A 24 5.75 4.90 3.24
C GLY A 24 5.71 3.57 2.47
N ALA A 25 4.72 2.72 2.75
CA ALA A 25 4.53 1.47 2.00
C ALA A 25 4.23 1.71 0.52
N LEU A 26 3.45 2.76 0.18
CA LEU A 26 3.19 3.15 -1.20
C LEU A 26 4.46 3.67 -1.89
N LEU A 27 5.29 4.46 -1.20
CA LEU A 27 6.58 4.92 -1.72
C LEU A 27 7.48 3.75 -2.09
N ARG A 28 7.66 2.80 -1.17
CA ARG A 28 8.43 1.59 -1.42
C ARG A 28 7.89 0.81 -2.63
N THR A 29 6.58 0.70 -2.74
CA THR A 29 5.91 0.06 -3.88
C THR A 29 6.21 0.82 -5.17
N ALA A 30 6.09 2.14 -5.17
CA ALA A 30 6.40 2.99 -6.32
C ALA A 30 7.84 2.78 -6.81
N HIS A 31 8.80 2.79 -5.90
CA HIS A 31 10.21 2.54 -6.21
C HIS A 31 10.41 1.14 -6.80
N ALA A 32 9.83 0.10 -6.20
CA ALA A 32 9.93 -1.28 -6.68
C ALA A 32 9.38 -1.47 -8.10
N PHE A 33 8.34 -0.74 -8.47
CA PHE A 33 7.76 -0.76 -9.82
C PHE A 33 8.42 0.23 -10.79
N GLY A 34 9.43 0.99 -10.37
CA GLY A 34 10.16 1.93 -11.22
C GLY A 34 9.38 3.21 -11.54
N ALA A 35 8.64 3.75 -10.58
CA ALA A 35 7.99 5.05 -10.72
C ALA A 35 9.03 6.14 -11.00
N SER A 36 8.72 7.02 -11.95
CA SER A 36 9.58 8.13 -12.32
C SER A 36 9.50 9.29 -11.34
N PHE A 37 8.42 9.38 -10.58
CA PHE A 37 8.22 10.36 -9.53
C PHE A 37 7.08 9.95 -8.60
N CYS A 38 7.11 10.50 -7.38
CA CYS A 38 6.00 10.46 -6.43
C CYS A 38 5.53 11.86 -6.09
N PHE A 39 4.26 12.02 -5.68
CA PHE A 39 3.74 13.32 -5.31
C PHE A 39 2.69 13.25 -4.21
N THR A 40 2.53 14.37 -3.50
CA THR A 40 1.45 14.57 -2.53
C THR A 40 0.68 15.82 -2.84
N ILE A 41 -0.60 15.83 -2.51
CA ILE A 41 -1.47 16.99 -2.52
C ILE A 41 -1.98 17.20 -1.10
N GLY A 42 -1.79 18.39 -0.55
CA GLY A 42 -2.09 18.69 0.84
C GLY A 42 -0.98 18.21 1.79
N ARG A 43 -1.34 17.55 2.89
CA ARG A 43 -0.34 17.11 3.89
C ARG A 43 0.66 16.14 3.29
N GLY A 44 1.93 16.51 3.41
CA GLY A 44 3.06 15.78 2.81
C GLY A 44 3.42 14.47 3.51
N TRP A 45 4.39 13.78 2.93
CA TRP A 45 4.94 12.49 3.36
C TRP A 45 5.81 12.57 4.62
N ASP A 46 6.13 13.77 5.11
CA ASP A 46 7.18 13.98 6.10
C ASP A 46 6.73 13.59 7.50
N SER A 47 6.72 12.28 7.74
CA SER A 47 6.61 11.77 9.09
C SER A 47 7.62 10.64 9.32
N ARG A 48 8.04 10.49 10.58
CA ARG A 48 8.87 9.37 11.02
C ARG A 48 8.26 8.02 10.62
N ALA A 49 6.95 7.88 10.74
CA ALA A 49 6.23 6.66 10.39
C ALA A 49 6.28 6.35 8.88
N SER A 50 6.24 7.36 8.00
CA SER A 50 6.42 7.16 6.56
C SER A 50 7.83 6.66 6.25
N ARG A 51 8.86 7.26 6.86
CA ARG A 51 10.25 6.83 6.67
C ARG A 51 10.52 5.42 7.19
N LEU A 52 9.93 5.03 8.31
CA LEU A 52 10.06 3.67 8.84
C LEU A 52 9.37 2.61 7.98
N ALA A 53 8.28 2.96 7.32
CA ALA A 53 7.57 2.06 6.42
C ALA A 53 8.22 1.99 5.03
N ASP A 54 8.92 3.04 4.60
CA ASP A 54 9.73 3.07 3.38
C ASP A 54 11.14 2.53 3.67
N THR A 55 11.25 1.22 3.73
CA THR A 55 12.54 0.54 3.98
C THR A 55 13.48 0.53 2.76
N ALA A 56 13.09 1.18 1.65
CA ALA A 56 13.84 1.24 0.40
C ALA A 56 14.52 2.60 0.16
N ASP A 57 14.42 3.52 1.12
CA ASP A 57 14.92 4.90 1.01
C ASP A 57 14.49 5.56 -0.32
N THR A 58 13.22 5.44 -0.64
CA THR A 58 12.64 5.88 -1.92
C THR A 58 12.98 7.35 -2.25
N PRO A 59 12.97 8.30 -1.31
CA PRO A 59 13.32 9.69 -1.60
C PRO A 59 14.73 9.90 -2.15
N ALA A 60 15.66 8.99 -1.88
CA ALA A 60 17.01 9.06 -2.44
C ALA A 60 17.06 8.59 -3.92
N HIS A 61 16.03 7.88 -4.39
CA HIS A 61 16.02 7.23 -5.71
C HIS A 61 14.91 7.74 -6.63
N VAL A 62 13.79 8.20 -6.07
CA VAL A 62 12.62 8.64 -6.82
C VAL A 62 12.29 10.09 -6.47
N PRO A 63 12.26 11.02 -7.45
CA PRO A 63 11.86 12.40 -7.23
C PRO A 63 10.51 12.51 -6.54
N MET A 64 10.43 13.40 -5.53
CA MET A 64 9.22 13.61 -4.74
C MET A 64 8.77 15.06 -4.81
N TRP A 65 7.50 15.26 -5.16
CA TRP A 65 6.90 16.60 -5.28
C TRP A 65 5.75 16.76 -4.29
N GLY A 66 5.73 17.88 -3.59
CA GLY A 66 4.62 18.29 -2.72
C GLY A 66 3.84 19.43 -3.36
N PHE A 67 2.53 19.35 -3.32
CA PHE A 67 1.61 20.40 -3.74
C PHE A 67 0.70 20.76 -2.57
N ASP A 68 0.48 22.04 -2.32
CA ASP A 68 -0.31 22.49 -1.17
C ASP A 68 -1.80 22.14 -1.33
N ASP A 69 -2.28 22.15 -2.57
CA ASP A 69 -3.68 21.91 -2.93
C ASP A 69 -3.80 21.33 -4.35
N VAL A 70 -5.04 21.06 -4.74
CA VAL A 70 -5.37 20.53 -6.07
C VAL A 70 -5.06 21.55 -7.17
N GLU A 71 -5.22 22.83 -6.92
CA GLU A 71 -4.99 23.93 -7.87
C GLU A 71 -3.51 24.09 -8.20
N SER A 72 -2.66 23.86 -7.25
CA SER A 72 -1.18 23.94 -7.39
C SER A 72 -0.57 22.72 -8.08
N LEU A 73 -1.33 21.60 -8.20
CA LEU A 73 -0.84 20.38 -8.84
C LEU A 73 -0.36 20.68 -10.27
N ARG A 74 0.90 20.36 -10.54
CA ARG A 74 1.53 20.45 -11.88
C ARG A 74 2.14 19.12 -12.24
N LEU A 75 1.72 18.57 -13.35
CA LEU A 75 2.26 17.32 -13.89
C LEU A 75 3.08 17.61 -15.14
N PRO A 76 4.01 16.73 -15.51
CA PRO A 76 4.75 16.84 -16.76
C PRO A 76 3.80 16.96 -17.95
N LYS A 77 4.22 17.68 -18.99
CA LYS A 77 3.43 17.86 -20.21
C LYS A 77 3.05 16.51 -20.82
N GLY A 78 1.78 16.31 -21.10
CA GLY A 78 1.26 15.07 -21.67
C GLY A 78 1.07 13.93 -20.66
N CYS A 79 1.34 14.16 -19.38
CA CYS A 79 1.03 13.21 -18.32
C CYS A 79 -0.47 13.19 -18.01
N VAL A 80 -1.08 12.04 -18.09
CA VAL A 80 -2.52 11.85 -17.82
C VAL A 80 -2.73 11.59 -16.33
N LEU A 81 -3.52 12.41 -15.67
CA LEU A 81 -3.93 12.18 -14.28
C LEU A 81 -5.03 11.12 -14.23
N VAL A 82 -4.81 10.06 -13.44
CA VAL A 82 -5.73 8.94 -13.25
C VAL A 82 -6.02 8.80 -11.76
N GLY A 83 -7.27 9.03 -11.38
CA GLY A 83 -7.74 8.80 -10.01
C GLY A 83 -7.97 7.30 -9.75
N VAL A 84 -7.62 6.83 -8.58
CA VAL A 84 -7.90 5.47 -8.12
C VAL A 84 -8.90 5.56 -6.97
N GLU A 85 -10.16 5.31 -7.27
CA GLU A 85 -11.26 5.46 -6.31
C GLU A 85 -12.46 4.58 -6.70
N ARG A 86 -13.21 4.14 -5.70
CA ARG A 86 -14.47 3.41 -5.91
C ARG A 86 -15.61 4.40 -6.14
N LEU A 87 -16.03 4.51 -7.38
CA LEU A 87 -17.16 5.36 -7.79
C LEU A 87 -18.02 4.59 -8.79
N ASP A 88 -19.32 4.84 -8.81
CA ASP A 88 -20.25 4.15 -9.72
C ASP A 88 -19.91 4.34 -11.20
N HIS A 89 -19.27 5.45 -11.54
CA HIS A 89 -18.84 5.78 -12.90
C HIS A 89 -17.36 5.48 -13.18
N ALA A 90 -16.62 4.91 -12.23
CA ALA A 90 -15.22 4.56 -12.43
C ALA A 90 -15.07 3.36 -13.36
N VAL A 91 -14.04 3.40 -14.20
CA VAL A 91 -13.71 2.27 -15.07
C VAL A 91 -13.07 1.16 -14.23
N GLU A 92 -13.54 -0.06 -14.38
CA GLU A 92 -12.91 -1.21 -13.73
C GLU A 92 -11.49 -1.44 -14.25
N LEU A 93 -10.54 -1.59 -13.35
CA LEU A 93 -9.12 -1.75 -13.66
C LEU A 93 -8.83 -2.81 -14.74
N PRO A 94 -9.44 -4.02 -14.72
CA PRO A 94 -9.19 -5.02 -15.76
C PRO A 94 -9.58 -4.60 -17.17
N SER A 95 -10.46 -3.61 -17.30
CA SER A 95 -10.93 -3.05 -18.57
C SER A 95 -10.24 -1.73 -18.95
N PHE A 96 -9.36 -1.23 -18.08
CA PHE A 96 -8.72 0.06 -18.28
C PHE A 96 -7.45 -0.07 -19.13
N ARG A 97 -7.29 0.80 -20.11
CA ARG A 97 -6.04 0.93 -20.88
C ARG A 97 -5.17 2.04 -20.28
N HIS A 98 -4.07 1.64 -19.67
CA HIS A 98 -3.15 2.57 -19.04
C HIS A 98 -2.49 3.50 -20.07
N PRO A 99 -2.51 4.83 -19.86
CA PRO A 99 -1.76 5.75 -20.70
C PRO A 99 -0.25 5.48 -20.58
N LEU A 100 0.51 5.71 -21.66
CA LEU A 100 1.96 5.56 -21.65
C LEU A 100 2.62 6.48 -20.60
N SER A 101 2.11 7.72 -20.50
CA SER A 101 2.56 8.71 -19.52
C SER A 101 1.40 9.02 -18.58
N ALA A 102 1.49 8.58 -17.34
CA ALA A 102 0.39 8.67 -16.37
C ALA A 102 0.87 9.06 -14.97
N ALA A 103 0.04 9.77 -14.23
CA ALA A 103 0.16 9.99 -12.80
C ALA A 103 -1.08 9.40 -12.12
N TYR A 104 -0.89 8.40 -11.28
CA TYR A 104 -1.95 7.80 -10.49
C TYR A 104 -2.07 8.53 -9.17
N VAL A 105 -3.30 8.83 -8.74
CA VAL A 105 -3.54 9.48 -7.46
C VAL A 105 -4.59 8.73 -6.66
N LEU A 106 -4.27 8.46 -5.39
CA LEU A 106 -5.15 7.77 -4.45
C LEU A 106 -5.62 8.76 -3.38
N GLY A 107 -6.86 8.63 -2.97
CA GLY A 107 -7.43 9.42 -1.88
C GLY A 107 -7.13 8.84 -0.50
N PRO A 108 -7.40 9.61 0.58
CA PRO A 108 -7.38 9.10 1.94
C PRO A 108 -8.40 7.97 2.12
N GLU A 109 -8.07 6.96 2.90
CA GLU A 109 -8.89 5.76 3.10
C GLU A 109 -10.31 6.03 3.63
N ARG A 110 -10.54 7.16 4.29
CA ARG A 110 -11.84 7.51 4.89
C ARG A 110 -12.73 8.36 4.02
N SER A 111 -12.15 9.26 3.24
CA SER A 111 -12.91 10.26 2.46
C SER A 111 -12.80 10.07 0.95
N GLY A 112 -11.87 9.23 0.49
CA GLY A 112 -11.60 9.10 -0.93
C GLY A 112 -11.00 10.36 -1.55
N LEU A 113 -10.98 10.41 -2.89
CA LEU A 113 -10.53 11.58 -3.65
C LEU A 113 -11.52 12.73 -3.51
N SER A 114 -11.03 13.95 -3.30
CA SER A 114 -11.87 15.14 -3.29
C SER A 114 -12.57 15.35 -4.63
N PRO A 115 -13.77 15.96 -4.65
CA PRO A 115 -14.47 16.31 -5.90
C PRO A 115 -13.62 17.19 -6.83
N ALA A 116 -12.83 18.10 -6.27
CA ALA A 116 -11.93 18.97 -7.03
C ALA A 116 -10.85 18.15 -7.76
N LEU A 117 -10.26 17.14 -7.10
CA LEU A 117 -9.25 16.29 -7.71
C LEU A 117 -9.87 15.31 -8.71
N GLN A 118 -11.06 14.75 -8.40
CA GLN A 118 -11.80 13.91 -9.33
C GLN A 118 -12.10 14.67 -10.66
N ALA A 119 -12.51 15.92 -10.58
CA ALA A 119 -12.77 16.78 -11.76
C ALA A 119 -11.52 17.04 -12.60
N ARG A 120 -10.32 16.97 -12.02
CA ARG A 120 -9.04 17.10 -12.73
C ARG A 120 -8.54 15.78 -13.33
N CYS A 121 -9.02 14.65 -12.83
CA CYS A 121 -8.66 13.35 -13.37
C CYS A 121 -9.27 13.17 -14.76
N ARG A 122 -8.45 12.79 -15.74
CA ARG A 122 -8.97 12.41 -17.05
C ARG A 122 -9.72 11.08 -17.00
N HIS A 123 -9.33 10.21 -16.09
CA HIS A 123 -9.98 8.94 -15.84
C HIS A 123 -10.02 8.69 -14.33
N VAL A 124 -11.06 8.04 -13.87
CA VAL A 124 -11.11 7.43 -12.55
C VAL A 124 -11.27 5.93 -12.74
N ILE A 125 -10.44 5.17 -12.08
CA ILE A 125 -10.43 3.71 -12.12
C ILE A 125 -10.73 3.13 -10.76
N GLN A 126 -11.33 1.95 -10.75
CA GLN A 126 -11.57 1.19 -9.53
C GLN A 126 -11.07 -0.25 -9.64
N ILE A 127 -10.59 -0.77 -8.53
CA ILE A 127 -10.31 -2.19 -8.40
C ILE A 127 -11.63 -2.89 -8.03
N PRO A 128 -12.10 -3.90 -8.79
CA PRO A 128 -13.38 -4.55 -8.54
C PRO A 128 -13.32 -5.43 -7.28
N THR A 129 -13.54 -4.81 -6.13
CA THR A 129 -13.52 -5.45 -4.81
C THR A 129 -14.80 -5.19 -4.04
N ARG A 130 -15.13 -6.03 -3.07
CA ARG A 130 -16.34 -5.88 -2.25
C ARG A 130 -16.29 -4.65 -1.34
N PHE A 131 -15.10 -4.25 -0.91
CA PHE A 131 -14.85 -3.08 -0.04
C PHE A 131 -13.50 -2.43 -0.37
N SER A 132 -13.24 -1.24 0.16
CA SER A 132 -12.02 -0.48 -0.09
C SER A 132 -10.77 -1.23 0.40
N LEU A 133 -9.73 -1.22 -0.41
CA LEU A 133 -8.43 -1.79 -0.06
C LEU A 133 -7.57 -0.78 0.70
N ASN A 134 -6.54 -1.28 1.38
CA ASN A 134 -5.47 -0.44 1.89
C ASN A 134 -4.81 0.33 0.73
N LEU A 135 -4.48 1.60 0.96
CA LEU A 135 -3.93 2.52 -0.03
C LEU A 135 -2.69 1.96 -0.74
N ALA A 136 -1.72 1.42 -0.01
CA ALA A 136 -0.51 0.87 -0.60
C ALA A 136 -0.79 -0.41 -1.41
N VAL A 137 -1.74 -1.22 -0.95
CA VAL A 137 -2.18 -2.43 -1.67
C VAL A 137 -2.88 -2.05 -2.97
N ALA A 138 -3.79 -1.07 -2.94
CA ALA A 138 -4.45 -0.57 -4.12
C ALA A 138 -3.43 -0.03 -5.14
N GLY A 139 -2.45 0.77 -4.68
CA GLY A 139 -1.35 1.24 -5.50
C GLY A 139 -0.55 0.10 -6.15
N ALA A 140 -0.21 -0.94 -5.38
CA ALA A 140 0.52 -2.10 -5.90
C ALA A 140 -0.24 -2.82 -7.00
N ILE A 141 -1.54 -3.02 -6.84
CA ILE A 141 -2.40 -3.68 -7.85
C ILE A 141 -2.45 -2.87 -9.12
N VAL A 142 -2.68 -1.55 -9.03
CA VAL A 142 -2.72 -0.65 -10.20
C VAL A 142 -1.38 -0.63 -10.94
N LEU A 143 -0.26 -0.56 -10.21
CA LEU A 143 1.07 -0.55 -10.83
C LEU A 143 1.42 -1.91 -11.45
N TYR A 144 0.98 -3.01 -10.85
CA TYR A 144 1.17 -4.35 -11.41
C TYR A 144 0.35 -4.54 -12.68
N ASP A 145 -0.90 -4.10 -12.70
CA ASP A 145 -1.76 -4.15 -13.89
C ASP A 145 -1.16 -3.32 -15.05
N ARG A 146 -0.68 -2.10 -14.73
CA ARG A 146 0.07 -1.30 -15.68
C ARG A 146 1.31 -2.03 -16.21
N LEU A 147 2.07 -2.69 -15.33
CA LEU A 147 3.26 -3.44 -15.72
C LEU A 147 2.91 -4.58 -16.68
N LEU A 148 1.82 -5.30 -16.41
CA LEU A 148 1.34 -6.37 -17.30
C LEU A 148 0.94 -5.83 -18.68
N GLN A 149 0.32 -4.66 -18.73
CA GLN A 149 -0.14 -4.09 -20.01
C GLN A 149 1.01 -3.51 -20.86
N HIS A 150 2.01 -2.92 -20.26
CA HIS A 150 3.11 -2.25 -20.97
C HIS A 150 4.42 -3.04 -21.00
N GLY A 151 4.57 -4.03 -20.13
CA GLY A 151 5.73 -4.90 -20.07
C GLY A 151 5.76 -5.89 -21.23
N ARG A 152 6.95 -6.40 -21.50
CA ARG A 152 7.16 -7.48 -22.47
C ARG A 152 7.46 -8.75 -21.69
N PHE A 153 6.43 -9.50 -21.40
CA PHE A 153 6.54 -10.78 -20.73
C PHE A 153 6.33 -11.91 -21.75
N ALA A 154 6.90 -13.08 -21.48
CA ALA A 154 6.57 -14.28 -22.19
C ALA A 154 5.06 -14.61 -22.04
N GLU A 155 4.49 -15.21 -23.07
CA GLU A 155 3.10 -15.67 -22.99
C GLU A 155 2.96 -16.70 -21.86
N ARG A 156 1.88 -16.60 -21.10
CA ARG A 156 1.56 -17.61 -20.11
C ARG A 156 1.09 -18.88 -20.85
N PRO A 157 1.74 -20.03 -20.64
CA PRO A 157 1.26 -21.25 -21.27
C PRO A 157 -0.16 -21.55 -20.80
N VAL A 158 -1.10 -21.51 -21.73
CA VAL A 158 -2.49 -21.95 -21.51
C VAL A 158 -2.52 -23.47 -21.69
N GLY A 159 -1.83 -24.20 -20.85
CA GLY A 159 -1.77 -25.65 -20.88
C GLY A 159 -2.15 -26.21 -19.52
N SER A 160 -3.13 -27.12 -19.52
CA SER A 160 -3.41 -27.92 -18.35
C SER A 160 -2.16 -28.71 -17.95
N MET A 161 -1.62 -28.42 -16.75
CA MET A 161 -0.84 -29.36 -15.98
C MET A 161 0.35 -30.04 -16.69
N GLY A 162 1.12 -29.29 -17.46
CA GLY A 162 2.48 -29.71 -17.77
C GLY A 162 3.35 -29.71 -16.51
N PRO A 163 4.46 -30.46 -16.47
CA PRO A 163 5.38 -30.38 -15.36
C PRO A 163 5.74 -28.91 -15.15
N VAL A 164 5.62 -28.45 -13.90
CA VAL A 164 6.07 -27.11 -13.51
C VAL A 164 7.53 -27.02 -13.93
N GLU A 165 7.81 -26.29 -15.00
CA GLU A 165 9.19 -26.01 -15.36
C GLU A 165 9.84 -25.35 -14.15
N ALA A 166 10.82 -26.02 -13.56
CA ALA A 166 11.49 -25.51 -12.38
C ALA A 166 11.98 -24.12 -12.75
N LEU A 167 11.43 -23.09 -12.11
CA LEU A 167 11.93 -21.73 -12.22
C LEU A 167 13.44 -21.85 -12.06
N SER A 168 14.20 -21.50 -13.10
CA SER A 168 15.65 -21.46 -13.01
C SER A 168 15.96 -20.71 -11.74
N ALA A 169 16.75 -21.33 -10.87
CA ALA A 169 17.08 -20.77 -9.57
C ALA A 169 17.40 -19.31 -9.81
N SER A 170 16.61 -18.40 -9.29
CA SER A 170 16.87 -16.98 -9.32
C SER A 170 18.30 -16.87 -8.82
N GLU A 171 19.23 -16.46 -9.68
CA GLU A 171 20.57 -16.11 -9.23
C GLU A 171 20.35 -15.01 -8.20
N GLY A 172 20.31 -15.42 -6.96
CA GLY A 172 19.77 -14.67 -5.87
C GLY A 172 20.46 -13.32 -5.80
N HIS A 173 19.73 -12.25 -5.99
CA HIS A 173 19.95 -11.09 -5.15
C HIS A 173 19.86 -11.63 -3.72
N GLY A 174 21.02 -11.77 -3.11
CA GLY A 174 21.28 -12.53 -1.90
C GLY A 174 20.05 -12.58 -1.02
N ASN A 175 19.62 -13.80 -0.75
CA ASN A 175 18.52 -14.10 0.14
C ASN A 175 18.46 -12.97 1.18
N PRO A 176 17.39 -12.13 1.24
CA PRO A 176 17.37 -11.09 2.23
C PRO A 176 17.67 -11.82 3.52
N LYS A 177 18.89 -11.66 4.01
CA LYS A 177 19.27 -12.22 5.28
C LYS A 177 18.29 -11.57 6.21
N PHE A 178 17.21 -12.28 6.52
CA PHE A 178 16.37 -11.94 7.64
C PHE A 178 17.38 -11.75 8.75
N ARG A 179 17.72 -10.51 9.04
CA ARG A 179 18.56 -10.19 10.17
C ARG A 179 17.76 -10.70 11.36
N ARG A 180 18.10 -11.88 11.84
CA ARG A 180 17.62 -12.40 13.13
C ARG A 180 18.08 -11.52 14.30
N THR A 181 18.89 -10.56 14.05
CA THR A 181 19.27 -9.52 14.99
C THR A 181 18.21 -8.44 14.93
N ILE A 182 17.37 -8.42 15.95
CA ILE A 182 16.57 -7.25 16.30
C ILE A 182 17.55 -6.08 16.33
N PRO A 183 17.30 -4.98 15.56
CA PRO A 183 18.17 -3.82 15.61
C PRO A 183 18.35 -3.37 17.07
N ASP A 184 19.56 -3.02 17.47
CA ASP A 184 19.89 -2.68 18.87
C ASP A 184 18.98 -1.60 19.48
N TRP A 185 18.45 -0.69 18.65
CA TRP A 185 17.49 0.33 19.10
C TRP A 185 16.14 -0.28 19.47
N LEU A 186 15.67 -1.32 18.76
CA LEU A 186 14.40 -2.02 19.06
C LEU A 186 14.57 -2.93 20.29
N ALA A 187 15.77 -3.50 20.47
CA ALA A 187 16.10 -4.28 21.65
C ALA A 187 16.17 -3.40 22.91
N ARG A 188 16.63 -2.14 22.79
CA ARG A 188 16.64 -1.16 23.87
C ARG A 188 15.23 -0.70 24.24
N GLU A 189 14.37 -0.36 23.27
CA GLU A 189 12.96 0.01 23.53
C GLU A 189 12.20 -1.14 24.23
N ALA A 190 12.47 -2.39 23.86
CA ALA A 190 11.85 -3.55 24.52
C ALA A 190 12.40 -3.80 25.94
N ALA A 191 13.64 -3.41 26.22
CA ALA A 191 14.23 -3.46 27.57
C ALA A 191 13.69 -2.34 28.45
N ASP A 192 13.61 -1.13 27.93
CA ASP A 192 13.08 0.05 28.64
C ASP A 192 11.58 -0.09 28.92
N GLY A 193 10.79 -0.67 28.00
CA GLY A 193 9.37 -0.95 28.20
C GLY A 193 9.11 -1.98 29.30
N ARG A 194 9.98 -2.99 29.46
CA ARG A 194 9.88 -3.98 30.56
C ARG A 194 10.32 -3.42 31.90
N ALA A 195 11.22 -2.46 31.92
CA ALA A 195 11.62 -1.78 33.14
C ALA A 195 10.52 -0.85 33.67
N ALA A 196 9.66 -0.34 32.81
CA ALA A 196 8.54 0.52 33.19
C ALA A 196 7.31 -0.27 33.73
N GLU A 197 7.16 -1.57 33.42
CA GLU A 197 6.07 -2.42 33.91
C GLU A 197 6.43 -3.15 35.22
N GLY A 198 7.62 -3.02 35.74
CA GLY A 198 8.14 -3.81 36.87
C GLY A 198 7.92 -3.23 38.26
N ASP A 199 7.32 -2.04 38.42
CA ASP A 199 7.16 -1.41 39.75
C ASP A 199 5.73 -0.89 39.97
N ASP A 200 4.74 -1.79 39.98
CA ASP A 200 3.41 -1.53 40.59
C ASP A 200 3.33 -2.21 41.95
N PRO A 201 3.45 -1.45 43.05
CA PRO A 201 3.42 -2.01 44.42
C PRO A 201 2.02 -2.43 44.87
N ARG A 202 1.05 -2.62 43.99
CA ARG A 202 -0.35 -2.97 44.27
C ARG A 202 -0.78 -4.36 43.83
N SER A 203 0.14 -5.28 43.50
CA SER A 203 -0.22 -6.70 43.30
C SER A 203 -0.29 -7.46 44.62
N GLY A 204 -1.17 -6.98 45.53
CA GLY A 204 -1.59 -7.69 46.73
C GLY A 204 -2.76 -8.59 46.38
N GLU A 205 -2.54 -9.87 46.61
CA GLU A 205 -3.52 -10.92 46.99
C GLU A 205 -4.97 -10.73 46.53
N VAL A 206 -5.38 -11.41 45.44
CA VAL A 206 -6.80 -11.72 45.23
C VAL A 206 -6.99 -13.23 45.35
N ALA A 207 -7.73 -13.62 46.40
CA ALA A 207 -8.14 -14.98 46.65
C ALA A 207 -9.03 -15.56 45.52
N PRO A 208 -9.02 -16.87 45.25
CA PRO A 208 -9.82 -17.47 44.19
C PRO A 208 -11.30 -17.47 44.54
N SER A 209 -12.10 -16.72 43.77
CA SER A 209 -13.56 -16.81 43.85
C SER A 209 -14.05 -18.01 43.03
N THR A 210 -14.63 -18.96 43.73
CA THR A 210 -15.44 -20.07 43.18
C THR A 210 -16.71 -19.49 42.57
N SER A 211 -16.84 -19.44 41.26
CA SER A 211 -18.10 -19.17 40.59
C SER A 211 -18.66 -20.46 40.00
N SER A 212 -19.79 -20.89 40.55
CA SER A 212 -20.65 -21.96 40.03
C SER A 212 -21.20 -21.63 38.62
N PRO A 213 -21.44 -22.63 37.79
CA PRO A 213 -22.01 -22.40 36.47
C PRO A 213 -23.49 -22.04 36.51
N LEU A 214 -23.89 -21.04 35.75
CA LEU A 214 -25.27 -20.62 35.51
C LEU A 214 -26.07 -21.71 34.76
N PRO A 215 -27.36 -21.92 35.08
CA PRO A 215 -28.20 -22.90 34.44
C PRO A 215 -28.66 -22.45 33.04
N LEU A 216 -28.67 -23.39 32.12
CA LEU A 216 -29.20 -23.28 30.76
C LEU A 216 -30.69 -22.89 30.75
N ARG A 217 -31.00 -21.78 30.08
CA ARG A 217 -32.39 -21.32 29.84
C ARG A 217 -33.02 -22.20 28.78
N LYS A 218 -34.05 -22.95 29.15
CA LYS A 218 -34.93 -23.68 28.21
C LYS A 218 -35.78 -22.68 27.43
N GLY A 219 -35.82 -22.83 26.09
CA GLY A 219 -36.70 -22.10 25.21
C GLY A 219 -38.17 -22.51 25.41
N PRO A 220 -39.14 -21.63 25.04
CA PRO A 220 -40.56 -21.96 25.11
C PRO A 220 -40.95 -22.92 23.98
N GLY A 221 -41.66 -24.00 24.42
CA GLY A 221 -42.28 -24.95 23.50
C GLY A 221 -43.53 -24.38 22.82
N GLU A 222 -43.79 -24.93 21.70
CA GLU A 222 -44.98 -24.75 20.87
C GLU A 222 -46.24 -25.15 21.64
N GLY A 223 -47.29 -24.36 21.43
CA GLY A 223 -48.69 -24.60 21.69
C GLY A 223 -49.54 -23.75 20.77
#